data_72061947d283d2f0cbbd9cc6a90b1222
#
_entry.id   72061947d283d2f0cbbd9cc6a90b1222
#
_cell.length_a   1.000
_cell.length_b   1.000
_cell.length_c   1.000
_cell.angle_alpha   90.00
_cell.angle_beta   90.00
_cell.angle_gamma   90.00
#
_symmetry.space_group_name_H-M   'P 1'
#
loop_
_entity.id
_entity.type
_entity.pdbx_description
1 polymer ?
#
loop_
_entity_poly.entity_id
_entity_poly.type
_entity_poly.pdbx_seq_one_letter_code
_entity_poly.pdbx_strand_id
1 'polypeptide(L)'
;MMTDLAGYRGRITAVYPHLTFNNVKTNDEGMINRVIIVDDAWVFRFPRNDDWAMVDLENEARSLSLARRYLDMALPDMTLHHDEQGLFAAYRFISGRPLQRHHIFSLSTAAQDRLAEQLARFLRQLHTIPAEEVVSHNIPQSLTNRTQEKWEMLYADVKSELFPLLMGYAKEWVEYHFAPVLADSGWLAYDPCFMNGDLGPYHLLYNPKTRLLNGIIDFGTAGIGDPACDFACIMNQYGESFLRRMMVCYPEIEPALDRARFRAGTLELQWLLGGLRSGDNSWFGVHLGRGMDRLPYGANA
;
A
#
# COMPACT_ATOMS: atom_id res chain seq x y z
N MET A 1 -15.14 22.90 3.06
CA MET A 1 -14.82 23.61 1.81
C MET A 1 -15.60 22.95 0.70
N MET A 2 -16.56 23.63 0.04
CA MET A 2 -17.22 23.07 -1.13
C MET A 2 -16.16 22.88 -2.23
N THR A 3 -15.96 21.64 -2.64
CA THR A 3 -15.04 21.26 -3.72
C THR A 3 -15.46 22.03 -4.98
N ASP A 4 -14.54 22.72 -5.64
CA ASP A 4 -14.79 23.34 -6.96
C ASP A 4 -14.95 22.22 -8.02
N LEU A 5 -16.08 21.55 -7.93
CA LEU A 5 -16.44 20.45 -8.86
C LEU A 5 -16.60 20.98 -10.30
N ALA A 6 -16.96 22.25 -10.46
CA ALA A 6 -17.17 22.88 -11.76
C ALA A 6 -15.84 23.04 -12.52
N GLY A 7 -14.77 23.46 -11.84
CA GLY A 7 -13.43 23.57 -12.43
C GLY A 7 -12.90 22.21 -12.89
N TYR A 8 -12.98 21.18 -12.04
CA TYR A 8 -12.55 19.82 -12.42
C TYR A 8 -13.40 19.24 -13.56
N ARG A 9 -14.71 19.46 -13.56
CA ARG A 9 -15.57 19.06 -14.67
C ARG A 9 -15.15 19.70 -15.98
N GLY A 10 -14.78 20.98 -15.97
CA GLY A 10 -14.27 21.70 -17.13
C GLY A 10 -13.02 21.02 -17.70
N ARG A 11 -12.04 20.70 -16.84
CA ARG A 11 -10.80 19.98 -17.21
C ARG A 11 -11.10 18.62 -17.83
N ILE A 12 -11.97 17.83 -17.19
CA ILE A 12 -12.34 16.50 -17.68
C ILE A 12 -13.03 16.62 -19.04
N THR A 13 -14.01 17.54 -19.21
CA THR A 13 -14.78 17.69 -20.45
C THR A 13 -13.91 18.14 -21.62
N ALA A 14 -12.86 18.93 -21.37
CA ALA A 14 -11.91 19.35 -22.41
C ALA A 14 -11.22 18.15 -23.08
N VAL A 15 -10.95 17.09 -22.33
CA VAL A 15 -10.27 15.86 -22.82
C VAL A 15 -11.27 14.76 -23.16
N TYR A 16 -12.36 14.65 -22.42
CA TYR A 16 -13.40 13.61 -22.54
C TYR A 16 -14.77 14.24 -22.80
N PRO A 17 -15.02 14.89 -23.97
CA PRO A 17 -16.27 15.63 -24.23
C PRO A 17 -17.51 14.76 -24.34
N HIS A 18 -17.35 13.44 -24.48
CA HIS A 18 -18.45 12.46 -24.59
C HIS A 18 -19.02 12.03 -23.23
N LEU A 19 -18.40 12.43 -22.10
CA LEU A 19 -18.88 12.04 -20.77
C LEU A 19 -20.12 12.85 -20.36
N THR A 20 -21.11 12.17 -19.82
CA THR A 20 -22.43 12.75 -19.49
C THR A 20 -22.52 13.24 -18.04
N PHE A 21 -21.68 12.73 -17.13
CA PHE A 21 -21.69 13.09 -15.70
C PHE A 21 -23.05 12.85 -15.01
N ASN A 22 -23.74 11.74 -15.33
CA ASN A 22 -25.02 11.40 -14.70
C ASN A 22 -24.85 11.07 -13.21
N ASN A 23 -23.72 10.45 -12.84
CA ASN A 23 -23.38 10.12 -11.47
C ASN A 23 -21.93 10.53 -11.22
N VAL A 24 -21.71 11.39 -10.23
CA VAL A 24 -20.35 11.86 -9.86
C VAL A 24 -20.13 11.59 -8.38
N LYS A 25 -19.07 10.85 -8.06
CA LYS A 25 -18.61 10.62 -6.70
C LYS A 25 -17.26 11.28 -6.53
N THR A 26 -17.04 11.93 -5.40
CA THR A 26 -15.74 12.52 -5.03
C THR A 26 -15.20 11.80 -3.82
N ASN A 27 -13.90 11.59 -3.79
CA ASN A 27 -13.19 11.15 -2.61
C ASN A 27 -12.05 12.15 -2.32
N ASP A 28 -12.20 12.87 -1.21
CA ASP A 28 -11.24 13.85 -0.71
C ASP A 28 -10.46 13.32 0.52
N GLU A 29 -10.67 12.06 0.93
CA GLU A 29 -9.99 11.46 2.08
C GLU A 29 -8.53 11.10 1.78
N GLY A 30 -8.18 10.89 0.50
CA GLY A 30 -6.80 10.63 0.09
C GLY A 30 -5.88 11.84 0.37
N MET A 31 -4.67 11.57 0.89
CA MET A 31 -3.71 12.62 1.25
C MET A 31 -3.10 13.32 0.03
N ILE A 32 -2.87 12.58 -1.06
CA ILE A 32 -2.08 13.02 -2.23
C ILE A 32 -2.97 13.56 -3.33
N ASN A 33 -4.05 12.85 -3.65
CA ASN A 33 -4.90 13.15 -4.78
C ASN A 33 -6.35 13.38 -4.37
N ARG A 34 -7.01 14.29 -5.09
CA ARG A 34 -8.46 14.33 -5.16
C ARG A 34 -8.93 13.37 -6.22
N VAL A 35 -9.88 12.50 -5.90
CA VAL A 35 -10.41 11.49 -6.81
C VAL A 35 -11.85 11.84 -7.20
N ILE A 36 -12.13 11.84 -8.50
CA ILE A 36 -13.47 12.02 -9.05
C ILE A 36 -13.82 10.79 -9.88
N ILE A 37 -14.92 10.14 -9.53
CA ILE A 37 -15.45 8.98 -10.26
C ILE A 37 -16.68 9.43 -11.04
N VAL A 38 -16.68 9.21 -12.35
CA VAL A 38 -17.77 9.60 -13.25
C VAL A 38 -18.47 8.35 -13.79
N ASP A 39 -19.78 8.28 -13.56
CA ASP A 39 -20.71 7.26 -14.07
C ASP A 39 -20.30 5.81 -13.73
N ASP A 40 -19.55 5.60 -12.64
CA ASP A 40 -18.91 4.32 -12.27
C ASP A 40 -18.13 3.68 -13.45
N ALA A 41 -17.65 4.51 -14.37
CA ALA A 41 -16.95 4.14 -15.59
C ALA A 41 -15.54 4.72 -15.70
N TRP A 42 -15.30 5.88 -15.13
CA TRP A 42 -14.03 6.59 -15.19
C TRP A 42 -13.60 7.09 -13.82
N VAL A 43 -12.31 7.06 -13.58
CA VAL A 43 -11.64 7.66 -12.42
C VAL A 43 -10.70 8.75 -12.91
N PHE A 44 -10.77 9.92 -12.27
CA PHE A 44 -9.89 11.05 -12.49
C PHE A 44 -9.18 11.38 -11.18
N ARG A 45 -7.86 11.52 -11.22
CA ARG A 45 -7.02 11.84 -10.06
C ARG A 45 -6.32 13.17 -10.30
N PHE A 46 -6.56 14.11 -9.43
CA PHE A 46 -5.97 15.45 -9.46
C PHE A 46 -5.03 15.61 -8.28
N PRO A 47 -3.72 15.79 -8.52
CA PRO A 47 -2.76 16.05 -7.45
C PRO A 47 -3.20 17.27 -6.62
N ARG A 48 -2.99 17.19 -5.32
CA ARG A 48 -3.14 18.35 -4.43
C ARG A 48 -1.86 19.14 -4.56
N ASN A 49 -1.90 20.28 -5.11
CA ASN A 49 -0.93 21.38 -5.36
C ASN A 49 0.54 21.28 -4.81
N ASP A 50 1.06 20.09 -4.61
CA ASP A 50 2.40 19.83 -4.14
C ASP A 50 3.24 19.20 -5.25
N ASP A 51 4.43 19.69 -5.53
CA ASP A 51 5.32 19.19 -6.58
C ASP A 51 5.59 17.69 -6.44
N TRP A 52 5.71 17.20 -5.19
CA TRP A 52 5.91 15.77 -4.94
C TRP A 52 4.69 14.90 -5.29
N ALA A 53 3.46 15.43 -5.18
CA ALA A 53 2.24 14.71 -5.57
C ALA A 53 2.15 14.51 -7.09
N MET A 54 2.71 15.42 -7.88
CA MET A 54 2.83 15.27 -9.33
C MET A 54 3.86 14.21 -9.70
N VAL A 55 5.02 14.22 -9.04
CA VAL A 55 6.07 13.21 -9.24
C VAL A 55 5.57 11.81 -8.88
N ASP A 56 4.80 11.69 -7.80
CA ASP A 56 4.18 10.42 -7.40
C ASP A 56 3.23 9.88 -8.49
N LEU A 57 2.36 10.72 -9.06
CA LEU A 57 1.42 10.32 -10.09
C LEU A 57 2.12 9.87 -11.39
N GLU A 58 3.22 10.51 -11.77
CA GLU A 58 4.05 10.09 -12.90
C GLU A 58 4.76 8.76 -12.65
N ASN A 59 5.32 8.58 -11.43
CA ASN A 59 5.94 7.33 -11.02
C ASN A 59 4.93 6.20 -11.00
N GLU A 60 3.72 6.46 -10.49
CA GLU A 60 2.63 5.49 -10.50
C GLU A 60 2.25 5.09 -11.93
N ALA A 61 2.10 6.03 -12.85
CA ALA A 61 1.76 5.74 -14.23
C ALA A 61 2.82 4.85 -14.91
N ARG A 62 4.13 5.11 -14.67
CA ARG A 62 5.23 4.26 -15.17
C ARG A 62 5.18 2.86 -14.56
N SER A 63 5.00 2.78 -13.25
CA SER A 63 4.89 1.52 -12.49
C SER A 63 3.74 0.67 -12.98
N LEU A 64 2.56 1.27 -13.17
CA LEU A 64 1.38 0.59 -13.71
C LEU A 64 1.58 0.13 -15.16
N SER A 65 2.19 0.97 -16.00
CA SER A 65 2.51 0.63 -17.40
C SER A 65 3.38 -0.61 -17.48
N LEU A 66 4.42 -0.72 -16.64
CA LEU A 66 5.26 -1.90 -16.55
C LEU A 66 4.50 -3.08 -15.98
N ALA A 67 3.87 -2.94 -14.82
CA ALA A 67 3.21 -4.03 -14.10
C ALA A 67 2.13 -4.71 -14.96
N ARG A 68 1.33 -3.96 -15.72
CA ARG A 68 0.28 -4.48 -16.62
C ARG A 68 0.79 -5.41 -17.73
N ARG A 69 2.08 -5.39 -18.05
CA ARG A 69 2.68 -6.32 -19.03
C ARG A 69 2.93 -7.71 -18.46
N TYR A 70 3.01 -7.83 -17.13
CA TYR A 70 3.42 -9.05 -16.43
C TYR A 70 2.32 -9.64 -15.53
N LEU A 71 1.33 -8.84 -15.14
CA LEU A 71 0.33 -9.23 -14.16
C LEU A 71 -1.02 -9.59 -14.80
N ASP A 72 -1.60 -10.69 -14.38
CA ASP A 72 -2.95 -11.11 -14.77
C ASP A 72 -4.05 -10.32 -14.05
N MET A 73 -3.70 -9.68 -12.91
CA MET A 73 -4.62 -8.86 -12.13
C MET A 73 -4.96 -7.57 -12.87
N ALA A 74 -6.23 -7.19 -12.85
CA ALA A 74 -6.63 -5.90 -13.41
C ALA A 74 -6.01 -4.75 -12.60
N LEU A 75 -5.31 -3.86 -13.31
CA LEU A 75 -4.68 -2.66 -12.79
C LEU A 75 -5.17 -1.44 -13.58
N PRO A 76 -5.12 -0.23 -13.01
CA PRO A 76 -5.41 1.00 -13.74
C PRO A 76 -4.59 1.13 -15.03
N ASP A 77 -5.26 1.39 -16.14
CA ASP A 77 -4.62 1.82 -17.39
C ASP A 77 -4.55 3.34 -17.39
N MET A 78 -3.55 3.85 -16.70
CA MET A 78 -3.47 5.26 -16.36
C MET A 78 -2.94 6.09 -17.53
N THR A 79 -3.73 7.09 -17.95
CA THR A 79 -3.31 8.11 -18.91
C THR A 79 -3.12 9.43 -18.19
N LEU A 80 -1.97 10.06 -18.41
CA LEU A 80 -1.64 11.38 -17.86
C LEU A 80 -2.06 12.48 -18.85
N HIS A 81 -2.62 13.55 -18.30
CA HIS A 81 -3.05 14.74 -19.04
C HIS A 81 -2.45 15.98 -18.41
N HIS A 82 -1.96 16.89 -19.26
CA HIS A 82 -1.43 18.19 -18.84
C HIS A 82 -2.31 19.29 -19.43
N ASP A 83 -2.69 20.25 -18.62
CA ASP A 83 -3.35 21.47 -19.02
C ASP A 83 -2.75 22.69 -18.30
N GLU A 84 -3.32 23.87 -18.47
CA GLU A 84 -2.85 25.11 -17.85
C GLU A 84 -2.91 25.08 -16.30
N GLN A 85 -3.72 24.18 -15.71
CA GLN A 85 -3.87 24.01 -14.28
C GLN A 85 -3.02 22.87 -13.70
N GLY A 86 -2.22 22.20 -14.55
CA GLY A 86 -1.27 21.15 -14.18
C GLY A 86 -1.68 19.75 -14.59
N LEU A 87 -1.03 18.76 -13.99
CA LEU A 87 -1.19 17.34 -14.27
C LEU A 87 -2.50 16.78 -13.67
N PHE A 88 -3.12 15.84 -14.39
CA PHE A 88 -4.12 14.93 -13.82
C PHE A 88 -4.06 13.57 -14.53
N ALA A 89 -4.55 12.53 -13.88
CA ALA A 89 -4.63 11.19 -14.45
C ALA A 89 -6.07 10.74 -14.65
N ALA A 90 -6.26 9.89 -15.68
CA ALA A 90 -7.53 9.25 -15.97
C ALA A 90 -7.34 7.77 -16.25
N TYR A 91 -8.29 6.93 -15.78
CA TYR A 91 -8.34 5.51 -16.11
C TYR A 91 -9.75 4.95 -15.97
N ARG A 92 -10.00 3.78 -16.54
CA ARG A 92 -11.29 3.08 -16.42
C ARG A 92 -11.53 2.60 -15.00
N PHE A 93 -12.73 2.83 -14.49
CA PHE A 93 -13.12 2.38 -13.16
C PHE A 93 -13.06 0.85 -13.05
N ILE A 94 -12.34 0.36 -12.05
CA ILE A 94 -12.30 -1.06 -11.68
C ILE A 94 -13.29 -1.26 -10.54
N SER A 95 -14.30 -2.08 -10.78
CA SER A 95 -15.36 -2.31 -9.80
C SER A 95 -14.86 -3.17 -8.63
N GLY A 96 -15.34 -2.88 -7.44
CA GLY A 96 -15.01 -3.63 -6.22
C GLY A 96 -15.23 -2.75 -4.99
N ARG A 97 -15.12 -3.35 -3.84
CA ARG A 97 -15.10 -2.63 -2.57
C ARG A 97 -13.81 -2.94 -1.82
N PRO A 98 -13.35 -2.07 -0.91
CA PRO A 98 -12.18 -2.35 -0.10
C PRO A 98 -12.24 -3.72 0.55
N LEU A 99 -11.15 -4.51 0.46
CA LEU A 99 -11.06 -5.80 1.13
C LEU A 99 -10.77 -5.56 2.61
N GLN A 100 -11.82 -5.49 3.42
CA GLN A 100 -11.68 -5.34 4.87
C GLN A 100 -11.41 -6.70 5.54
N ARG A 101 -10.70 -6.69 6.67
CA ARG A 101 -10.35 -7.89 7.45
C ARG A 101 -11.56 -8.77 7.78
N HIS A 102 -12.70 -8.16 8.14
CA HIS A 102 -13.94 -8.91 8.45
C HIS A 102 -14.50 -9.68 7.24
N HIS A 103 -14.21 -9.24 6.00
CA HIS A 103 -14.59 -10.00 4.81
C HIS A 103 -13.88 -11.36 4.79
N ILE A 104 -12.57 -11.38 5.11
CA ILE A 104 -11.79 -12.63 5.15
C ILE A 104 -12.34 -13.55 6.24
N PHE A 105 -12.58 -13.06 7.44
CA PHE A 105 -13.12 -13.86 8.53
C PHE A 105 -14.53 -14.42 8.25
N SER A 106 -15.31 -13.78 7.40
CA SER A 106 -16.63 -14.29 6.98
C SER A 106 -16.57 -15.37 5.88
N LEU A 107 -15.40 -15.60 5.28
CA LEU A 107 -15.23 -16.61 4.24
C LEU A 107 -15.02 -18.00 4.83
N SER A 108 -15.49 -19.04 4.10
CA SER A 108 -15.08 -20.40 4.35
C SER A 108 -13.57 -20.59 4.09
N THR A 109 -12.96 -21.58 4.73
CA THR A 109 -11.53 -21.91 4.53
C THR A 109 -11.16 -22.01 3.04
N ALA A 110 -11.94 -22.75 2.25
CA ALA A 110 -11.69 -22.89 0.81
C ALA A 110 -11.80 -21.55 0.03
N ALA A 111 -12.62 -20.62 0.49
CA ALA A 111 -12.71 -19.31 -0.14
C ALA A 111 -11.54 -18.40 0.30
N GLN A 112 -11.08 -18.50 1.53
CA GLN A 112 -9.85 -17.86 1.99
C GLN A 112 -8.64 -18.36 1.22
N ASP A 113 -8.53 -19.69 1.00
CA ASP A 113 -7.41 -20.28 0.25
C ASP A 113 -7.38 -19.78 -1.19
N ARG A 114 -8.50 -19.71 -1.89
CA ARG A 114 -8.57 -19.15 -3.26
C ARG A 114 -8.19 -17.66 -3.33
N LEU A 115 -8.61 -16.87 -2.34
CA LEU A 115 -8.24 -15.45 -2.26
C LEU A 115 -6.74 -15.29 -1.98
N ALA A 116 -6.21 -16.11 -1.06
CA ALA A 116 -4.78 -16.16 -0.76
C ALA A 116 -3.95 -16.60 -1.97
N GLU A 117 -4.39 -17.59 -2.73
CA GLU A 117 -3.78 -18.02 -3.99
C GLU A 117 -3.74 -16.88 -5.01
N GLN A 118 -4.86 -16.15 -5.17
CA GLN A 118 -4.91 -15.01 -6.11
C GLN A 118 -3.90 -13.92 -5.73
N LEU A 119 -3.83 -13.54 -4.44
CA LEU A 119 -2.87 -12.55 -3.95
C LEU A 119 -1.42 -13.05 -4.04
N ALA A 120 -1.18 -14.32 -3.72
CA ALA A 120 0.15 -14.95 -3.85
C ALA A 120 0.64 -14.91 -5.29
N ARG A 121 -0.22 -15.26 -6.24
CA ARG A 121 0.10 -15.20 -7.68
C ARG A 121 0.40 -13.79 -8.13
N PHE A 122 -0.41 -12.81 -7.72
CA PHE A 122 -0.19 -11.39 -8.02
C PHE A 122 1.19 -10.94 -7.51
N LEU A 123 1.50 -11.17 -6.22
CA LEU A 123 2.79 -10.77 -5.65
C LEU A 123 3.97 -11.49 -6.29
N ARG A 124 3.85 -12.78 -6.56
CA ARG A 124 4.91 -13.54 -7.24
C ARG A 124 5.17 -13.00 -8.64
N GLN A 125 4.14 -12.72 -9.42
CA GLN A 125 4.28 -12.08 -10.74
C GLN A 125 4.95 -10.71 -10.63
N LEU A 126 4.53 -9.87 -9.66
CA LEU A 126 5.08 -8.54 -9.43
C LEU A 126 6.57 -8.61 -9.08
N HIS A 127 6.94 -9.44 -8.10
CA HIS A 127 8.30 -9.56 -7.59
C HIS A 127 9.26 -10.26 -8.57
N THR A 128 8.76 -10.94 -9.59
CA THR A 128 9.57 -11.57 -10.64
C THR A 128 9.72 -10.73 -11.90
N ILE A 129 9.20 -9.50 -11.92
CA ILE A 129 9.48 -8.56 -13.02
C ILE A 129 10.98 -8.29 -13.08
N PRO A 130 11.63 -8.46 -14.25
CA PRO A 130 13.07 -8.28 -14.37
C PRO A 130 13.54 -6.89 -13.94
N ALA A 131 14.62 -6.81 -13.18
CA ALA A 131 15.14 -5.54 -12.64
C ALA A 131 15.55 -4.56 -13.76
N GLU A 132 16.06 -5.06 -14.87
CA GLU A 132 16.39 -4.28 -16.06
C GLU A 132 15.17 -3.58 -16.68
N GLU A 133 13.99 -4.21 -16.63
CA GLU A 133 12.74 -3.59 -17.09
C GLU A 133 12.32 -2.46 -16.15
N VAL A 134 12.46 -2.64 -14.84
CA VAL A 134 12.15 -1.61 -13.84
C VAL A 134 13.05 -0.38 -14.05
N VAL A 135 14.37 -0.61 -14.26
CA VAL A 135 15.35 0.45 -14.52
C VAL A 135 15.04 1.16 -15.84
N SER A 136 14.73 0.41 -16.91
CA SER A 136 14.44 0.98 -18.25
C SER A 136 13.19 1.87 -18.25
N HIS A 137 12.25 1.62 -17.33
CA HIS A 137 11.06 2.46 -17.12
C HIS A 137 11.29 3.64 -16.18
N ASN A 138 12.53 3.88 -15.74
CA ASN A 138 12.90 4.93 -14.78
C ASN A 138 12.06 4.90 -13.50
N ILE A 139 11.77 3.68 -13.01
CA ILE A 139 11.06 3.49 -11.75
C ILE A 139 12.08 3.56 -10.60
N PRO A 140 11.87 4.43 -9.61
CA PRO A 140 12.82 4.64 -8.51
C PRO A 140 12.79 3.49 -7.49
N GLN A 141 13.64 3.59 -6.49
CA GLN A 141 13.46 2.80 -5.27
C GLN A 141 12.15 3.18 -4.59
N SER A 142 11.46 2.19 -4.04
CA SER A 142 10.23 2.43 -3.30
C SER A 142 10.47 3.31 -2.08
N LEU A 143 9.57 4.27 -1.87
CA LEU A 143 9.60 5.16 -0.70
C LEU A 143 9.43 4.40 0.63
N THR A 144 8.79 3.24 0.59
CA THR A 144 8.56 2.40 1.78
C THR A 144 9.75 1.50 2.11
N ASN A 145 10.73 1.40 1.20
CA ASN A 145 11.96 0.65 1.43
C ASN A 145 12.96 1.48 2.23
N ARG A 146 13.08 1.19 3.54
CA ARG A 146 13.94 1.93 4.46
C ARG A 146 15.33 1.32 4.54
N THR A 147 16.35 2.20 4.56
CA THR A 147 17.74 1.85 4.89
C THR A 147 17.90 1.60 6.40
N GLN A 148 19.02 0.98 6.79
CA GLN A 148 19.40 0.81 8.20
C GLN A 148 19.32 2.14 8.97
N GLU A 149 19.93 3.20 8.45
CA GLU A 149 19.91 4.54 9.05
C GLU A 149 18.48 5.06 9.28
N LYS A 150 17.58 4.86 8.32
CA LYS A 150 16.18 5.27 8.47
C LYS A 150 15.43 4.46 9.53
N TRP A 151 15.83 3.21 9.77
CA TRP A 151 15.29 2.42 10.89
C TRP A 151 15.81 2.91 12.24
N GLU A 152 17.08 3.25 12.34
CA GLU A 152 17.69 3.84 13.54
C GLU A 152 17.05 5.19 13.88
N MET A 153 16.82 6.04 12.87
CA MET A 153 16.09 7.31 13.03
C MET A 153 14.67 7.07 13.55
N LEU A 154 13.93 6.11 12.94
CA LEU A 154 12.57 5.79 13.40
C LEU A 154 12.58 5.32 14.87
N TYR A 155 13.55 4.49 15.26
CA TYR A 155 13.68 4.06 16.65
C TYR A 155 13.92 5.25 17.59
N ALA A 156 14.81 6.18 17.21
CA ALA A 156 15.08 7.39 17.99
C ALA A 156 13.82 8.27 18.13
N ASP A 157 13.07 8.45 17.05
CA ASP A 157 11.79 9.19 17.05
C ASP A 157 10.77 8.53 17.98
N VAL A 158 10.62 7.22 17.90
CA VAL A 158 9.72 6.44 18.78
C VAL A 158 10.12 6.62 20.25
N LYS A 159 11.40 6.56 20.56
CA LYS A 159 11.88 6.77 21.95
C LYS A 159 11.62 8.18 22.45
N SER A 160 11.86 9.18 21.62
CA SER A 160 11.69 10.58 22.03
C SER A 160 10.23 11.02 22.13
N GLU A 161 9.39 10.59 21.20
CA GLU A 161 8.03 11.12 21.06
C GLU A 161 6.94 10.16 21.61
N LEU A 162 7.08 8.84 21.41
CA LEU A 162 6.06 7.89 21.86
C LEU A 162 6.32 7.33 23.27
N PHE A 163 7.57 7.10 23.68
CA PHE A 163 7.85 6.53 24.99
C PHE A 163 7.22 7.31 26.15
N PRO A 164 7.16 8.64 26.16
CA PRO A 164 6.45 9.38 27.21
C PRO A 164 4.97 9.01 27.32
N LEU A 165 4.36 8.51 26.24
CA LEU A 165 2.94 8.18 26.14
C LEU A 165 2.66 6.68 26.31
N LEU A 166 3.69 5.81 26.21
CA LEU A 166 3.55 4.36 26.25
C LEU A 166 3.71 3.81 27.67
N MET A 167 2.99 2.74 27.95
CA MET A 167 3.17 1.96 29.18
C MET A 167 4.46 1.12 29.12
N GLY A 168 4.98 0.67 30.29
CA GLY A 168 6.25 -0.04 30.39
C GLY A 168 6.37 -1.24 29.43
N TYR A 169 5.35 -2.10 29.40
CA TYR A 169 5.33 -3.28 28.51
C TYR A 169 5.44 -2.92 27.00
N ALA A 170 4.84 -1.81 26.60
CA ALA A 170 4.91 -1.37 25.20
C ALA A 170 6.31 -0.83 24.85
N LYS A 171 6.99 -0.16 25.80
CA LYS A 171 8.39 0.26 25.65
C LYS A 171 9.32 -0.94 25.52
N GLU A 172 9.16 -1.93 26.40
CA GLU A 172 9.93 -3.18 26.36
C GLU A 172 9.70 -3.93 25.03
N TRP A 173 8.46 -3.95 24.53
CA TRP A 173 8.14 -4.52 23.24
C TRP A 173 8.86 -3.78 22.10
N VAL A 174 8.87 -2.45 22.09
CA VAL A 174 9.58 -1.64 21.07
C VAL A 174 11.08 -1.93 21.12
N GLU A 175 11.68 -1.95 22.29
CA GLU A 175 13.13 -2.24 22.45
C GLU A 175 13.48 -3.65 21.94
N TYR A 176 12.69 -4.64 22.32
CA TYR A 176 12.84 -6.01 21.81
C TYR A 176 12.66 -6.09 20.30
N HIS A 177 11.67 -5.39 19.76
CA HIS A 177 11.33 -5.39 18.33
C HIS A 177 12.44 -4.80 17.45
N PHE A 178 13.12 -3.75 17.90
CA PHE A 178 14.22 -3.12 17.18
C PHE A 178 15.59 -3.75 17.44
N ALA A 179 15.75 -4.52 18.50
CA ALA A 179 17.03 -5.04 18.93
C ALA A 179 17.85 -5.76 17.83
N PRO A 180 17.29 -6.68 17.00
CA PRO A 180 18.06 -7.34 15.96
C PRO A 180 18.54 -6.39 14.86
N VAL A 181 17.68 -5.45 14.45
CA VAL A 181 18.00 -4.48 13.40
C VAL A 181 19.09 -3.51 13.85
N LEU A 182 19.08 -3.13 15.14
CA LEU A 182 20.10 -2.26 15.72
C LEU A 182 21.43 -2.98 15.98
N ALA A 183 21.39 -4.30 16.21
CA ALA A 183 22.58 -5.10 16.51
C ALA A 183 23.32 -5.57 15.25
N ASP A 184 22.59 -5.83 14.15
CA ASP A 184 23.17 -6.40 12.93
C ASP A 184 22.53 -5.77 11.67
N SER A 185 23.32 -4.99 10.94
CA SER A 185 22.90 -4.40 9.66
C SER A 185 22.60 -5.46 8.57
N GLY A 186 23.19 -6.65 8.68
CA GLY A 186 22.93 -7.78 7.76
C GLY A 186 21.60 -8.46 7.98
N TRP A 187 20.94 -8.23 9.14
CA TRP A 187 19.62 -8.81 9.44
C TRP A 187 18.54 -8.41 8.42
N LEU A 188 18.66 -7.22 7.84
CA LEU A 188 17.75 -6.72 6.78
C LEU A 188 18.19 -7.09 5.37
N ALA A 189 19.18 -7.96 5.18
CA ALA A 189 19.64 -8.36 3.85
C ALA A 189 18.51 -9.06 3.06
N TYR A 190 18.37 -8.68 1.79
CA TYR A 190 17.35 -9.21 0.87
C TYR A 190 17.81 -9.07 -0.58
N ASP A 191 17.23 -9.88 -1.46
CA ASP A 191 17.32 -9.68 -2.90
C ASP A 191 16.24 -8.69 -3.34
N PRO A 192 16.61 -7.54 -3.93
CA PRO A 192 15.65 -6.50 -4.29
C PRO A 192 14.76 -6.93 -5.45
N CYS A 193 13.49 -6.59 -5.38
CA CYS A 193 12.50 -6.82 -6.44
C CYS A 193 11.67 -5.56 -6.71
N PHE A 194 10.85 -5.60 -7.76
CA PHE A 194 9.80 -4.62 -7.96
C PHE A 194 8.62 -4.94 -7.05
N MET A 195 8.25 -4.04 -6.17
CA MET A 195 7.19 -4.20 -5.19
C MET A 195 6.18 -3.05 -5.23
N ASN A 196 4.98 -3.26 -4.66
CA ASN A 196 3.96 -2.21 -4.53
C ASN A 196 4.22 -1.31 -3.31
N GLY A 197 4.46 -1.89 -2.14
CA GLY A 197 4.80 -1.17 -0.89
C GLY A 197 3.61 -0.61 -0.11
N ASP A 198 2.37 -0.66 -0.64
CA ASP A 198 1.16 -0.16 0.05
C ASP A 198 -0.09 -0.97 -0.29
N LEU A 199 -0.07 -2.27 -0.02
CA LEU A 199 -1.21 -3.16 -0.23
C LEU A 199 -2.24 -3.07 0.91
N GLY A 200 -2.72 -1.84 1.15
CA GLY A 200 -3.77 -1.58 2.12
C GLY A 200 -5.16 -2.07 1.69
N PRO A 201 -6.12 -2.17 2.61
CA PRO A 201 -7.48 -2.68 2.32
C PRO A 201 -8.19 -1.88 1.22
N TYR A 202 -7.94 -0.58 1.16
CA TYR A 202 -8.57 0.33 0.18
C TYR A 202 -8.05 0.15 -1.24
N HIS A 203 -6.88 -0.48 -1.40
CA HIS A 203 -6.23 -0.70 -2.68
C HIS A 203 -6.57 -2.07 -3.29
N LEU A 204 -7.13 -2.99 -2.49
CA LEU A 204 -7.54 -4.33 -2.91
C LEU A 204 -9.05 -4.35 -3.17
N LEU A 205 -9.45 -4.35 -4.45
CA LEU A 205 -10.85 -4.22 -4.88
C LEU A 205 -11.57 -5.57 -4.87
N TYR A 206 -12.21 -5.88 -3.75
CA TYR A 206 -12.91 -7.14 -3.51
C TYR A 206 -14.29 -7.20 -4.14
N ASN A 207 -14.61 -8.34 -4.75
CA ASN A 207 -15.93 -8.67 -5.28
C ASN A 207 -16.64 -9.69 -4.37
N PRO A 208 -17.71 -9.30 -3.69
CA PRO A 208 -18.42 -10.19 -2.76
C PRO A 208 -19.15 -11.36 -3.46
N LYS A 209 -19.45 -11.25 -4.75
CA LYS A 209 -20.12 -12.33 -5.52
C LYS A 209 -19.16 -13.44 -5.87
N THR A 210 -17.99 -13.11 -6.37
CA THR A 210 -16.93 -14.09 -6.72
C THR A 210 -16.11 -14.49 -5.53
N ARG A 211 -16.04 -13.65 -4.48
CA ARG A 211 -15.19 -13.77 -3.30
C ARG A 211 -13.70 -13.69 -3.65
N LEU A 212 -13.37 -12.96 -4.70
CA LEU A 212 -12.02 -12.71 -5.21
C LEU A 212 -11.81 -11.21 -5.41
N LEU A 213 -10.60 -10.81 -5.73
CA LEU A 213 -10.31 -9.45 -6.16
C LEU A 213 -10.68 -9.27 -7.62
N ASN A 214 -11.29 -8.13 -7.93
CA ASN A 214 -11.48 -7.66 -9.30
C ASN A 214 -10.27 -6.90 -9.83
N GLY A 215 -9.46 -6.31 -8.95
CA GLY A 215 -8.28 -5.55 -9.31
C GLY A 215 -7.56 -4.98 -8.10
N ILE A 216 -6.41 -4.39 -8.37
CA ILE A 216 -5.57 -3.69 -7.37
C ILE A 216 -5.27 -2.30 -7.93
N ILE A 217 -5.34 -1.30 -7.05
CA ILE A 217 -5.06 0.10 -7.37
C ILE A 217 -3.97 0.63 -6.45
N ASP A 218 -3.49 1.82 -6.77
CA ASP A 218 -2.47 2.56 -6.03
C ASP A 218 -1.07 1.91 -6.08
N PHE A 219 -0.30 2.38 -7.06
CA PHE A 219 1.11 2.04 -7.25
C PHE A 219 2.02 3.25 -6.99
N GLY A 220 1.53 4.27 -6.27
CA GLY A 220 2.27 5.48 -5.99
C GLY A 220 3.55 5.25 -5.19
N THR A 221 3.58 4.22 -4.34
CA THR A 221 4.76 3.83 -3.58
C THR A 221 5.60 2.73 -4.25
N ALA A 222 5.14 2.22 -5.41
CA ALA A 222 5.79 1.12 -6.09
C ALA A 222 7.22 1.47 -6.53
N GLY A 223 8.10 0.48 -6.46
CA GLY A 223 9.50 0.65 -6.81
C GLY A 223 10.35 -0.55 -6.45
N ILE A 224 11.67 -0.40 -6.59
CA ILE A 224 12.61 -1.44 -6.19
C ILE A 224 12.75 -1.44 -4.66
N GLY A 225 12.67 -2.63 -4.05
CA GLY A 225 12.81 -2.78 -2.61
C GLY A 225 12.76 -4.21 -2.12
N ASP A 226 12.57 -4.38 -0.81
CA ASP A 226 12.44 -5.67 -0.14
C ASP A 226 11.01 -6.20 -0.28
N PRO A 227 10.79 -7.40 -0.86
CA PRO A 227 9.45 -8.01 -0.95
C PRO A 227 8.74 -8.14 0.40
N ALA A 228 9.48 -8.18 1.51
CA ALA A 228 8.91 -8.19 2.85
C ALA A 228 8.05 -6.95 3.16
N CYS A 229 8.17 -5.85 2.41
CA CYS A 229 7.27 -4.70 2.53
C CYS A 229 5.83 -5.07 2.17
N ASP A 230 5.63 -5.74 1.03
CA ASP A 230 4.31 -6.18 0.59
C ASP A 230 3.73 -7.25 1.52
N PHE A 231 4.56 -8.19 1.98
CA PHE A 231 4.15 -9.20 2.95
C PHE A 231 3.76 -8.58 4.30
N ALA A 232 4.46 -7.52 4.72
CA ALA A 232 4.14 -6.79 5.93
C ALA A 232 2.79 -6.06 5.83
N CYS A 233 2.46 -5.48 4.67
CA CYS A 233 1.15 -4.89 4.43
C CYS A 233 0.02 -5.92 4.57
N ILE A 234 0.18 -7.08 3.94
CA ILE A 234 -0.79 -8.19 4.03
C ILE A 234 -0.89 -8.71 5.47
N MET A 235 0.23 -8.92 6.15
CA MET A 235 0.27 -9.38 7.54
C MET A 235 -0.41 -8.39 8.48
N ASN A 236 -0.11 -7.10 8.35
CA ASN A 236 -0.69 -6.06 9.19
C ASN A 236 -2.21 -5.99 9.02
N GLN A 237 -2.70 -6.07 7.78
CA GLN A 237 -4.13 -5.92 7.50
C GLN A 237 -4.94 -7.19 7.77
N TYR A 238 -4.41 -8.38 7.44
CA TYR A 238 -5.18 -9.63 7.43
C TYR A 238 -4.67 -10.69 8.40
N GLY A 239 -3.55 -10.43 9.07
CA GLY A 239 -2.91 -11.33 10.01
C GLY A 239 -1.95 -12.31 9.36
N GLU A 240 -1.03 -12.84 10.17
CA GLU A 240 -0.01 -13.79 9.71
C GLU A 240 -0.64 -15.10 9.21
N SER A 241 -1.74 -15.56 9.79
CA SER A 241 -2.44 -16.77 9.35
C SER A 241 -2.92 -16.69 7.89
N PHE A 242 -3.31 -15.50 7.43
CA PHE A 242 -3.68 -15.31 6.03
C PHE A 242 -2.44 -15.28 5.11
N LEU A 243 -1.36 -14.61 5.53
CA LEU A 243 -0.09 -14.63 4.80
C LEU A 243 0.46 -16.06 4.66
N ARG A 244 0.36 -16.89 5.71
CA ARG A 244 0.78 -18.29 5.67
C ARG A 244 0.00 -19.13 4.66
N ARG A 245 -1.28 -18.83 4.39
CA ARG A 245 -2.04 -19.47 3.30
C ARG A 245 -1.44 -19.13 1.93
N MET A 246 -0.92 -17.91 1.76
CA MET A 246 -0.26 -17.51 0.52
C MET A 246 1.04 -18.27 0.27
N MET A 247 1.74 -18.71 1.31
CA MET A 247 3.00 -19.47 1.19
C MET A 247 2.85 -20.79 0.41
N VAL A 248 1.65 -21.36 0.35
CA VAL A 248 1.38 -22.58 -0.46
C VAL A 248 1.67 -22.34 -1.95
N CYS A 249 1.37 -21.14 -2.45
CA CYS A 249 1.58 -20.76 -3.86
C CYS A 249 2.78 -19.84 -4.07
N TYR A 250 3.34 -19.30 -2.98
CA TYR A 250 4.49 -18.40 -2.99
C TYR A 250 5.42 -18.73 -1.80
N PRO A 251 6.15 -19.87 -1.85
CA PRO A 251 7.00 -20.34 -0.74
C PRO A 251 8.16 -19.38 -0.40
N GLU A 252 8.55 -18.52 -1.32
CA GLU A 252 9.59 -17.50 -1.12
C GLU A 252 9.20 -16.44 -0.05
N ILE A 253 7.95 -16.44 0.42
CA ILE A 253 7.52 -15.66 1.59
C ILE A 253 8.23 -16.13 2.87
N GLU A 254 8.48 -17.45 3.01
CA GLU A 254 9.02 -18.05 4.24
C GLU A 254 10.36 -17.42 4.69
N PRO A 255 11.40 -17.30 3.86
CA PRO A 255 12.66 -16.65 4.27
C PRO A 255 12.52 -15.15 4.52
N ALA A 256 11.45 -14.50 4.07
CA ALA A 256 11.18 -13.09 4.32
C ALA A 256 10.29 -12.84 5.55
N LEU A 257 9.79 -13.88 6.22
CA LEU A 257 8.73 -13.78 7.22
C LEU A 257 9.14 -12.93 8.42
N ASP A 258 10.36 -13.07 8.94
CA ASP A 258 10.83 -12.28 10.09
C ASP A 258 10.99 -10.79 9.72
N ARG A 259 11.49 -10.49 8.51
CA ARG A 259 11.51 -9.10 8.02
C ARG A 259 10.11 -8.54 7.83
N ALA A 260 9.16 -9.35 7.36
CA ALA A 260 7.76 -8.94 7.24
C ALA A 260 7.13 -8.65 8.62
N ARG A 261 7.38 -9.49 9.63
CA ARG A 261 6.95 -9.26 11.02
C ARG A 261 7.52 -7.97 11.60
N PHE A 262 8.81 -7.75 11.40
CA PHE A 262 9.46 -6.52 11.83
C PHE A 262 8.82 -5.29 11.16
N ARG A 263 8.71 -5.31 9.83
CA ARG A 263 8.09 -4.19 9.08
C ARG A 263 6.63 -3.96 9.47
N ALA A 264 5.85 -5.02 9.63
CA ALA A 264 4.46 -4.92 10.08
C ALA A 264 4.33 -4.30 11.48
N GLY A 265 5.24 -4.64 12.42
CA GLY A 265 5.30 -4.03 13.75
C GLY A 265 5.67 -2.55 13.70
N THR A 266 6.61 -2.20 12.86
CA THR A 266 7.03 -0.79 12.71
C THR A 266 5.99 0.07 11.97
N LEU A 267 5.13 -0.49 11.11
CA LEU A 267 4.03 0.25 10.50
C LEU A 267 3.11 0.88 11.56
N GLU A 268 2.77 0.13 12.59
CA GLU A 268 1.93 0.66 13.69
C GLU A 268 2.60 1.84 14.39
N LEU A 269 3.91 1.77 14.63
CA LEU A 269 4.66 2.87 15.25
C LEU A 269 4.76 4.10 14.33
N GLN A 270 4.89 3.88 13.02
CA GLN A 270 4.90 4.97 12.04
C GLN A 270 3.55 5.70 12.00
N TRP A 271 2.44 4.96 12.04
CA TRP A 271 1.11 5.54 12.10
C TRP A 271 0.86 6.29 13.41
N LEU A 272 1.35 5.74 14.54
CA LEU A 272 1.29 6.43 15.84
C LEU A 272 2.04 7.77 15.81
N LEU A 273 3.27 7.79 15.28
CA LEU A 273 4.05 9.01 15.11
C LEU A 273 3.36 10.00 14.15
N GLY A 274 2.83 9.50 13.04
CA GLY A 274 2.09 10.32 12.08
C GLY A 274 0.86 10.97 12.70
N GLY A 275 0.07 10.22 13.45
CA GLY A 275 -1.08 10.73 14.19
C GLY A 275 -0.69 11.78 15.23
N LEU A 276 0.36 11.52 16.00
CA LEU A 276 0.87 12.48 17.00
C LEU A 276 1.33 13.79 16.35
N ARG A 277 2.12 13.71 15.29
CA ARG A 277 2.70 14.86 14.58
C ARG A 277 1.65 15.68 13.83
N SER A 278 0.60 15.01 13.30
CA SER A 278 -0.53 15.71 12.64
C SER A 278 -1.59 16.24 13.62
N GLY A 279 -1.53 15.88 14.91
CA GLY A 279 -2.56 16.19 15.90
C GLY A 279 -3.84 15.36 15.77
N ASP A 280 -3.85 14.31 14.95
CA ASP A 280 -4.98 13.39 14.81
C ASP A 280 -4.89 12.24 15.82
N ASN A 281 -5.41 12.50 17.01
CA ASN A 281 -5.40 11.54 18.12
C ASN A 281 -6.26 10.28 17.88
N SER A 282 -7.13 10.28 16.87
CA SER A 282 -7.95 9.10 16.54
C SER A 282 -7.09 7.93 16.06
N TRP A 283 -6.00 8.21 15.35
CA TRP A 283 -5.06 7.22 14.86
C TRP A 283 -4.26 6.53 15.97
N PHE A 284 -3.97 7.27 17.04
CA PHE A 284 -3.21 6.72 18.18
C PHE A 284 -3.90 5.50 18.80
N GLY A 285 -5.19 5.61 19.12
CA GLY A 285 -5.94 4.51 19.74
C GLY A 285 -6.09 3.27 18.85
N VAL A 286 -6.29 3.49 17.55
CA VAL A 286 -6.46 2.40 16.56
C VAL A 286 -5.16 1.60 16.40
N HIS A 287 -4.03 2.27 16.23
CA HIS A 287 -2.77 1.61 15.92
C HIS A 287 -2.09 0.98 17.14
N LEU A 288 -2.30 1.53 18.32
CA LEU A 288 -1.78 0.92 19.55
C LEU A 288 -2.33 -0.50 19.78
N GLY A 289 -3.60 -0.75 19.43
CA GLY A 289 -4.23 -2.08 19.57
C GLY A 289 -3.79 -3.11 18.54
N ARG A 290 -3.37 -2.69 17.35
CA ARG A 290 -3.01 -3.60 16.24
C ARG A 290 -1.70 -4.36 16.44
N GLY A 291 -0.79 -3.84 17.26
CA GLY A 291 0.48 -4.48 17.58
C GLY A 291 0.38 -5.89 18.14
N MET A 292 -0.79 -6.26 18.70
CA MET A 292 -1.03 -7.53 19.37
C MET A 292 -1.43 -8.69 18.43
N ASP A 293 -1.67 -8.43 17.13
CA ASP A 293 -2.24 -9.44 16.21
C ASP A 293 -1.21 -10.07 15.27
N ARG A 294 0.02 -10.21 15.72
CA ARG A 294 1.08 -10.93 15.02
C ARG A 294 2.06 -11.53 16.01
N LEU A 295 2.70 -12.62 15.58
CA LEU A 295 3.79 -13.17 16.37
C LEU A 295 5.00 -12.22 16.34
N PRO A 296 5.81 -12.19 17.40
CA PRO A 296 7.12 -11.57 17.33
C PRO A 296 7.97 -12.21 16.22
N TYR A 297 8.91 -11.46 15.64
CA TYR A 297 9.89 -12.05 14.74
C TYR A 297 10.71 -13.12 15.50
N GLY A 298 11.24 -14.11 14.79
CA GLY A 298 11.94 -15.24 15.40
C GLY A 298 11.04 -16.25 16.14
N ALA A 299 9.73 -16.03 16.21
CA ALA A 299 8.83 -17.01 16.79
C ALA A 299 8.63 -18.19 15.84
N ASN A 300 8.90 -19.40 16.34
CA ASN A 300 8.51 -20.64 15.68
C ASN A 300 7.00 -20.87 15.92
N ALA A 301 6.25 -21.07 14.86
CA ALA A 301 4.81 -21.31 14.90
C ALA A 301 4.50 -22.78 14.97
#